data_e2dfe3fce8ab369e0a7bea581246aeab
#
_entry.id   e2dfe3fce8ab369e0a7bea581246aeab
#
_cell.length_a   1.000
_cell.length_b   1.000
_cell.length_c   1.000
_cell.angle_alpha   90.00
_cell.angle_beta   90.00
_cell.angle_gamma   90.00
#
_symmetry.space_group_name_H-M   'P 1'
#
loop_
_entity.id
_entity.type
_entity.pdbx_description
1 polymer ?
#
loop_
_entity_poly.entity_id
_entity_poly.type
_entity_poly.pdbx_seq_one_letter_code
_entity_poly.pdbx_strand_id
1 'polypeptide(L)'
;MLKIGEFIYPWGSGHYSRMMRLNAVLDNHIKEKFEVHFSSKDHVYQKLLEKFPNKKEQIHEILMPTPIDGKFGPSVLLSLLNLLLPVSKNPPLVKQVTSYLKQESKLYNDEKFDLVINDGDMGSNVIAKNRQIPSLFITNQFRPKLYRSRSYFYPALVFVSKQIAKASKILVADSPPPYTMCEYNLNFTKDVKEKVIYVGHFTTSVNIKKKQNSDLEKLIENSEFGYWMRTGNKSTNDGTGQRYEQVFHQNEMKDEKRVISHAKNDSTIDSVLARDGKKYTISSALERKIDWIQIDVGFLSEQEKETVMNLSKYAVVNGSHTVMGEILGGKAKPIIGIPIYDEHTNNIKWAEEKNLGLLAIKTKQVIKSISKIKDNYNKFEENLADFSKNFDPNGADNTAKIAANILEEKK
;
A
#
# COMPACT_ATOMS: atom_id res chain seq x y z
N MET A 1 25.83 -15.34 14.89
CA MET A 1 25.02 -14.93 13.74
C MET A 1 23.77 -14.24 14.29
N LEU A 2 23.53 -13.00 13.87
CA LEU A 2 22.38 -12.22 14.32
C LEU A 2 21.08 -12.77 13.75
N LYS A 3 19.97 -12.67 14.50
CA LYS A 3 18.64 -13.07 14.04
C LYS A 3 17.69 -11.89 14.02
N ILE A 4 17.11 -11.60 12.87
CA ILE A 4 16.14 -10.52 12.66
C ILE A 4 14.77 -11.13 12.39
N GLY A 5 13.78 -10.81 13.22
CA GLY A 5 12.38 -11.20 13.00
C GLY A 5 11.64 -10.14 12.20
N GLU A 6 11.14 -10.47 11.02
CA GLU A 6 10.28 -9.61 10.19
C GLU A 6 8.82 -10.07 10.28
N PHE A 7 7.96 -9.25 10.89
CA PHE A 7 6.54 -9.53 11.08
C PHE A 7 5.70 -8.69 10.11
N ILE A 8 5.06 -9.35 9.16
CA ILE A 8 4.37 -8.72 8.03
C ILE A 8 2.87 -8.90 8.17
N TYR A 9 2.15 -7.79 8.35
CA TYR A 9 0.69 -7.84 8.48
C TYR A 9 0.04 -8.27 7.16
N PRO A 10 -0.84 -9.28 7.16
CA PRO A 10 -1.36 -9.90 5.94
C PRO A 10 -2.54 -9.14 5.32
N TRP A 11 -2.64 -7.83 5.52
CA TRP A 11 -3.73 -7.00 5.00
C TRP A 11 -3.28 -6.19 3.80
N GLY A 12 -3.72 -6.61 2.61
CA GLY A 12 -3.28 -6.00 1.35
C GLY A 12 -1.85 -6.38 0.96
N SER A 13 -1.33 -5.77 -0.09
CA SER A 13 0.02 -6.03 -0.62
C SER A 13 1.07 -5.01 -0.18
N GLY A 14 0.65 -3.88 0.41
CA GLY A 14 1.55 -2.78 0.77
C GLY A 14 2.59 -3.17 1.81
N HIS A 15 2.19 -3.85 2.89
CA HIS A 15 3.09 -4.36 3.93
C HIS A 15 4.13 -5.32 3.35
N TYR A 16 3.68 -6.31 2.58
CA TYR A 16 4.59 -7.25 1.92
C TYR A 16 5.58 -6.52 1.00
N SER A 17 5.11 -5.61 0.17
CA SER A 17 5.97 -4.87 -0.77
C SER A 17 7.03 -4.04 -0.04
N ARG A 18 6.68 -3.34 1.06
CA ARG A 18 7.64 -2.58 1.87
C ARG A 18 8.71 -3.49 2.48
N MET A 19 8.30 -4.59 3.11
CA MET A 19 9.25 -5.51 3.74
C MET A 19 10.18 -6.19 2.73
N MET A 20 9.68 -6.52 1.53
CA MET A 20 10.54 -7.08 0.47
C MET A 20 11.56 -6.08 -0.06
N ARG A 21 11.21 -4.79 -0.11
CA ARG A 21 12.17 -3.71 -0.48
C ARG A 21 13.20 -3.50 0.63
N LEU A 22 12.78 -3.53 1.90
CA LEU A 22 13.69 -3.48 3.04
C LEU A 22 14.67 -4.65 3.02
N ASN A 23 14.16 -5.89 2.91
CA ASN A 23 15.00 -7.09 2.91
C ASN A 23 16.05 -7.08 1.78
N ALA A 24 15.72 -6.47 0.63
CA ALA A 24 16.64 -6.37 -0.50
C ALA A 24 17.87 -5.45 -0.24
N VAL A 25 17.82 -4.60 0.79
CA VAL A 25 18.89 -3.63 1.10
C VAL A 25 19.54 -3.85 2.46
N LEU A 26 19.06 -4.78 3.30
CA LEU A 26 19.63 -5.04 4.63
C LEU A 26 21.13 -5.39 4.55
N ASP A 27 21.53 -6.24 3.61
CA ASP A 27 22.92 -6.66 3.40
C ASP A 27 23.86 -5.48 3.08
N ASN A 28 23.31 -4.36 2.56
CA ASN A 28 24.11 -3.17 2.25
C ASN A 28 24.53 -2.40 3.51
N HIS A 29 23.80 -2.58 4.60
CA HIS A 29 23.97 -1.79 5.84
C HIS A 29 24.42 -2.61 7.02
N ILE A 30 23.98 -3.85 7.17
CA ILE A 30 24.37 -4.75 8.27
C ILE A 30 25.60 -5.52 7.87
N LYS A 31 26.73 -5.20 8.49
CA LYS A 31 28.05 -5.79 8.17
C LYS A 31 28.23 -7.20 8.72
N GLU A 32 27.49 -7.54 9.76
CA GLU A 32 27.58 -8.85 10.40
C GLU A 32 26.77 -9.89 9.67
N LYS A 33 27.18 -11.15 9.80
CA LYS A 33 26.37 -12.25 9.30
C LYS A 33 25.06 -12.34 10.08
N PHE A 34 23.93 -12.25 9.37
CA PHE A 34 22.60 -12.33 9.94
C PHE A 34 21.70 -13.27 9.14
N GLU A 35 20.61 -13.66 9.76
CA GLU A 35 19.50 -14.35 9.11
C GLU A 35 18.19 -13.63 9.40
N VAL A 36 17.27 -13.66 8.42
CA VAL A 36 15.95 -13.06 8.55
C VAL A 36 14.90 -14.16 8.64
N HIS A 37 14.07 -14.08 9.68
CA HIS A 37 12.91 -14.93 9.87
C HIS A 37 11.65 -14.13 9.56
N PHE A 38 10.85 -14.61 8.61
CA PHE A 38 9.61 -13.96 8.21
C PHE A 38 8.40 -14.57 8.91
N SER A 39 7.47 -13.73 9.34
CA SER A 39 6.22 -14.16 9.96
C SER A 39 5.04 -13.47 9.32
N SER A 40 4.06 -14.24 8.86
CA SER A 40 2.80 -13.75 8.29
C SER A 40 1.77 -14.87 8.23
N LYS A 41 0.63 -14.65 7.59
CA LYS A 41 -0.38 -15.69 7.29
C LYS A 41 -0.95 -15.55 5.88
N ASP A 42 -1.78 -16.51 5.51
CA ASP A 42 -2.59 -16.53 4.29
C ASP A 42 -1.73 -16.27 3.03
N HIS A 43 -2.20 -15.39 2.17
CA HIS A 43 -1.55 -15.09 0.88
C HIS A 43 -0.14 -14.49 1.01
N VAL A 44 0.16 -13.76 2.09
CA VAL A 44 1.51 -13.22 2.31
C VAL A 44 2.49 -14.33 2.69
N TYR A 45 2.06 -15.26 3.56
CA TYR A 45 2.84 -16.45 3.90
C TYR A 45 3.18 -17.27 2.65
N GLN A 46 2.19 -17.52 1.78
CA GLN A 46 2.41 -18.25 0.53
C GLN A 46 3.40 -17.53 -0.41
N LYS A 47 3.26 -16.22 -0.58
CA LYS A 47 4.21 -15.42 -1.37
C LYS A 47 5.64 -15.46 -0.83
N LEU A 48 5.81 -15.53 0.49
CA LEU A 48 7.13 -15.67 1.10
C LEU A 48 7.75 -17.03 0.78
N LEU A 49 6.97 -18.12 0.87
CA LEU A 49 7.43 -19.47 0.50
C LEU A 49 7.82 -19.56 -0.97
N GLU A 50 7.05 -18.93 -1.87
CA GLU A 50 7.34 -18.88 -3.30
C GLU A 50 8.62 -18.06 -3.59
N LYS A 51 8.80 -16.94 -2.90
CA LYS A 51 9.94 -16.04 -3.11
C LYS A 51 11.24 -16.61 -2.55
N PHE A 52 11.19 -17.33 -1.44
CA PHE A 52 12.34 -17.86 -0.73
C PHE A 52 12.25 -19.38 -0.52
N PRO A 53 12.22 -20.19 -1.62
CA PRO A 53 11.99 -21.63 -1.53
C PRO A 53 13.07 -22.37 -0.72
N ASN A 54 14.28 -21.81 -0.64
CA ASN A 54 15.42 -22.39 0.11
C ASN A 54 15.49 -21.93 1.58
N LYS A 55 14.55 -21.09 2.04
CA LYS A 55 14.51 -20.54 3.41
C LYS A 55 13.22 -20.93 4.16
N LYS A 56 12.62 -22.06 3.84
CA LYS A 56 11.32 -22.47 4.42
C LYS A 56 11.31 -22.53 5.94
N GLU A 57 12.42 -22.95 6.56
CA GLU A 57 12.56 -23.01 8.01
C GLU A 57 12.59 -21.62 8.70
N GLN A 58 12.87 -20.57 7.92
CA GLN A 58 12.87 -19.17 8.38
C GLN A 58 11.53 -18.47 8.08
N ILE A 59 10.52 -19.18 7.55
CA ILE A 59 9.22 -18.62 7.21
C ILE A 59 8.16 -19.24 8.08
N HIS A 60 7.54 -18.44 8.94
CA HIS A 60 6.63 -18.89 9.97
C HIS A 60 5.19 -18.45 9.70
N GLU A 61 4.26 -19.37 9.78
CA GLU A 61 2.85 -19.03 9.73
C GLU A 61 2.36 -18.63 11.12
N ILE A 62 1.95 -17.37 11.27
CA ILE A 62 1.42 -16.80 12.50
C ILE A 62 0.01 -16.28 12.24
N LEU A 63 -0.98 -16.80 12.96
CA LEU A 63 -2.40 -16.48 12.75
C LEU A 63 -2.78 -15.07 13.26
N MET A 64 -2.16 -14.04 12.71
CA MET A 64 -2.42 -12.64 13.04
C MET A 64 -3.90 -12.30 12.83
N PRO A 65 -4.58 -11.67 13.81
CA PRO A 65 -5.96 -11.21 13.63
C PRO A 65 -6.06 -10.14 12.55
N THR A 66 -7.03 -10.28 11.66
CA THR A 66 -7.33 -9.31 10.60
C THR A 66 -8.77 -8.84 10.70
N PRO A 67 -9.10 -7.61 10.25
CA PRO A 67 -10.48 -7.17 10.14
C PRO A 67 -11.30 -8.12 9.27
N ILE A 68 -12.60 -8.18 9.54
CA ILE A 68 -13.51 -8.98 8.70
C ILE A 68 -13.92 -8.16 7.49
N ASP A 69 -13.80 -8.76 6.31
CA ASP A 69 -14.23 -8.13 5.07
C ASP A 69 -15.75 -8.02 4.98
N GLY A 70 -16.21 -6.85 4.59
CA GLY A 70 -17.54 -6.61 4.08
C GLY A 70 -17.58 -6.65 2.55
N LYS A 71 -18.66 -6.15 1.98
CA LYS A 71 -18.87 -6.15 0.53
C LYS A 71 -17.81 -5.29 -0.23
N PHE A 72 -17.33 -4.19 0.37
CA PHE A 72 -16.48 -3.19 -0.29
C PHE A 72 -15.27 -2.77 0.55
N GLY A 73 -14.74 -3.66 1.36
CA GLY A 73 -13.63 -3.38 2.27
C GLY A 73 -13.92 -3.86 3.70
N PRO A 74 -13.09 -3.52 4.68
CA PRO A 74 -13.28 -3.99 6.05
C PRO A 74 -14.63 -3.54 6.62
N SER A 75 -15.40 -4.51 7.13
CA SER A 75 -16.65 -4.25 7.79
C SER A 75 -16.44 -4.03 9.28
N VAL A 76 -16.71 -2.84 9.67
CA VAL A 76 -16.68 -2.40 11.05
C VAL A 76 -17.65 -3.17 11.93
N LEU A 77 -18.92 -3.27 11.49
CA LEU A 77 -19.96 -3.96 12.23
C LEU A 77 -19.61 -5.43 12.44
N LEU A 78 -19.17 -6.13 11.37
CA LEU A 78 -18.78 -7.54 11.49
C LEU A 78 -17.56 -7.71 12.39
N SER A 79 -16.57 -6.80 12.30
CA SER A 79 -15.38 -6.83 13.17
C SER A 79 -15.72 -6.60 14.64
N LEU A 80 -16.68 -5.70 14.93
CA LEU A 80 -17.18 -5.52 16.30
C LEU A 80 -17.96 -6.73 16.83
N LEU A 81 -18.84 -7.30 16.02
CA LEU A 81 -19.55 -8.52 16.39
C LEU A 81 -18.57 -9.66 16.64
N ASN A 82 -17.47 -9.73 15.87
CA ASN A 82 -16.45 -10.75 16.06
C ASN A 82 -15.62 -10.57 17.34
N LEU A 83 -15.73 -9.47 18.08
CA LEU A 83 -15.02 -9.35 19.35
C LEU A 83 -15.33 -10.52 20.30
N LEU A 84 -16.60 -10.88 20.43
CA LEU A 84 -17.07 -11.90 21.37
C LEU A 84 -17.77 -13.08 20.71
N LEU A 85 -18.24 -12.92 19.47
CA LEU A 85 -18.99 -13.94 18.73
C LEU A 85 -18.23 -14.41 17.50
N PRO A 86 -18.38 -15.68 17.09
CA PRO A 86 -17.84 -16.12 15.81
C PRO A 86 -18.60 -15.44 14.67
N VAL A 87 -17.89 -14.94 13.66
CA VAL A 87 -18.48 -14.31 12.48
C VAL A 87 -17.92 -14.98 11.22
N SER A 88 -18.80 -15.49 10.38
CA SER A 88 -18.43 -16.32 9.22
C SER A 88 -17.57 -17.51 9.67
N LYS A 89 -16.36 -17.66 9.12
CA LYS A 89 -15.39 -18.70 9.51
C LYS A 89 -14.41 -18.25 10.60
N ASN A 90 -14.54 -17.01 11.10
CA ASN A 90 -13.61 -16.46 12.08
C ASN A 90 -14.10 -16.74 13.51
N PRO A 91 -13.29 -17.35 14.39
CA PRO A 91 -13.62 -17.46 15.80
C PRO A 91 -13.63 -16.08 16.47
N PRO A 92 -14.15 -15.95 17.71
CA PRO A 92 -14.13 -14.69 18.44
C PRO A 92 -12.74 -14.08 18.49
N LEU A 93 -12.63 -12.75 18.29
CA LEU A 93 -11.36 -12.04 18.23
C LEU A 93 -10.49 -12.26 19.47
N VAL A 94 -11.09 -12.32 20.66
CA VAL A 94 -10.36 -12.61 21.91
C VAL A 94 -9.64 -13.97 21.82
N LYS A 95 -10.28 -14.99 21.26
CA LYS A 95 -9.67 -16.32 21.07
C LYS A 95 -8.56 -16.26 20.00
N GLN A 96 -8.79 -15.51 18.89
CA GLN A 96 -7.79 -15.32 17.87
C GLN A 96 -6.53 -14.62 18.45
N VAL A 97 -6.70 -13.53 19.19
CA VAL A 97 -5.59 -12.76 19.80
C VAL A 97 -4.81 -13.63 20.79
N THR A 98 -5.49 -14.44 21.62
CA THR A 98 -4.82 -15.31 22.58
C THR A 98 -3.99 -16.38 21.88
N SER A 99 -4.54 -17.02 20.86
CA SER A 99 -3.83 -18.04 20.06
C SER A 99 -2.63 -17.44 19.34
N TYR A 100 -2.82 -16.30 18.71
CA TYR A 100 -1.79 -15.55 17.99
C TYR A 100 -0.62 -15.17 18.91
N LEU A 101 -0.89 -14.52 20.04
CA LEU A 101 0.17 -14.12 20.99
C LEU A 101 0.93 -15.33 21.57
N LYS A 102 0.25 -16.48 21.74
CA LYS A 102 0.89 -17.72 22.16
C LYS A 102 1.85 -18.26 21.09
N GLN A 103 1.41 -18.29 19.82
CA GLN A 103 2.23 -18.75 18.69
C GLN A 103 3.47 -17.86 18.54
N GLU A 104 3.26 -16.56 18.55
CA GLU A 104 4.30 -15.57 18.40
C GLU A 104 5.29 -15.62 19.59
N SER A 105 4.79 -15.71 20.82
CA SER A 105 5.65 -15.86 22.00
C SER A 105 6.49 -17.12 21.97
N LYS A 106 5.96 -18.23 21.41
CA LYS A 106 6.73 -19.44 21.18
C LYS A 106 7.86 -19.20 20.19
N LEU A 107 7.55 -18.58 19.05
CA LEU A 107 8.56 -18.25 18.03
C LEU A 107 9.71 -17.41 18.59
N TYR A 108 9.41 -16.42 19.42
CA TYR A 108 10.44 -15.63 20.11
C TYR A 108 11.31 -16.45 21.07
N ASN A 109 10.76 -17.50 21.69
CA ASN A 109 11.54 -18.42 22.53
C ASN A 109 12.47 -19.30 21.72
N ASP A 110 11.97 -19.80 20.59
CA ASP A 110 12.68 -20.74 19.76
C ASP A 110 13.81 -20.05 18.99
N GLU A 111 13.55 -18.85 18.43
CA GLU A 111 14.50 -18.16 17.55
C GLU A 111 15.43 -17.16 18.26
N LYS A 112 15.02 -16.57 19.38
CA LYS A 112 15.85 -15.62 20.17
C LYS A 112 16.34 -14.43 19.34
N PHE A 113 15.41 -13.64 18.80
CA PHE A 113 15.71 -12.49 17.94
C PHE A 113 16.58 -11.43 18.61
N ASP A 114 17.53 -10.87 17.85
CA ASP A 114 18.34 -9.72 18.24
C ASP A 114 17.63 -8.40 17.95
N LEU A 115 16.85 -8.36 16.87
CA LEU A 115 16.05 -7.23 16.43
C LEU A 115 14.74 -7.74 15.86
N VAL A 116 13.68 -6.96 16.03
CA VAL A 116 12.38 -7.23 15.40
C VAL A 116 11.96 -6.02 14.57
N ILE A 117 11.52 -6.27 13.34
CA ILE A 117 10.98 -5.27 12.42
C ILE A 117 9.54 -5.66 12.10
N ASN A 118 8.61 -4.81 12.47
CA ASN A 118 7.18 -5.04 12.28
C ASN A 118 6.61 -4.10 11.25
N ASP A 119 5.84 -4.59 10.31
CA ASP A 119 5.01 -3.77 9.44
C ASP A 119 3.53 -4.11 9.66
N GLY A 120 2.90 -3.35 10.57
CA GLY A 120 1.49 -3.47 10.93
C GLY A 120 1.17 -4.51 12.02
N ASP A 121 2.09 -5.36 12.44
CA ASP A 121 1.88 -6.30 13.52
C ASP A 121 2.14 -5.68 14.91
N MET A 122 1.09 -5.52 15.68
CA MET A 122 1.14 -4.88 16.99
C MET A 122 1.52 -5.83 18.14
N GLY A 123 1.22 -7.08 18.03
CA GLY A 123 1.50 -8.08 19.09
C GLY A 123 2.98 -8.29 19.26
N SER A 124 3.71 -8.29 18.18
CA SER A 124 5.16 -8.38 18.18
C SER A 124 5.82 -7.26 19.00
N ASN A 125 5.30 -6.02 18.96
CA ASN A 125 5.79 -4.92 19.79
C ASN A 125 5.62 -5.20 21.30
N VAL A 126 4.49 -5.85 21.67
CA VAL A 126 4.20 -6.20 23.07
C VAL A 126 5.18 -7.24 23.58
N ILE A 127 5.42 -8.27 22.79
CA ILE A 127 6.31 -9.39 23.13
C ILE A 127 7.77 -8.91 23.17
N ALA A 128 8.20 -8.16 22.15
CA ALA A 128 9.54 -7.60 22.07
C ALA A 128 9.84 -6.72 23.28
N LYS A 129 8.93 -5.79 23.66
CA LYS A 129 9.08 -4.95 24.85
C LYS A 129 9.23 -5.77 26.12
N ASN A 130 8.39 -6.78 26.32
CA ASN A 130 8.43 -7.62 27.54
C ASN A 130 9.73 -8.43 27.64
N ARG A 131 10.39 -8.69 26.53
CA ARG A 131 11.65 -9.44 26.43
C ARG A 131 12.88 -8.57 26.26
N GLN A 132 12.69 -7.24 26.30
CA GLN A 132 13.76 -6.26 26.10
C GLN A 132 14.49 -6.42 24.75
N ILE A 133 13.78 -6.91 23.72
CA ILE A 133 14.28 -7.00 22.35
C ILE A 133 13.97 -5.68 21.64
N PRO A 134 14.93 -5.01 21.00
CA PRO A 134 14.66 -3.82 20.19
C PRO A 134 13.63 -4.12 19.10
N SER A 135 12.70 -3.19 18.92
CA SER A 135 11.67 -3.33 17.89
C SER A 135 11.47 -2.05 17.08
N LEU A 136 11.42 -2.19 15.77
CA LEU A 136 11.08 -1.15 14.81
C LEU A 136 9.67 -1.41 14.31
N PHE A 137 8.79 -0.42 14.41
CA PHE A 137 7.42 -0.53 13.90
C PHE A 137 7.23 0.40 12.71
N ILE A 138 7.10 -0.15 11.52
CA ILE A 138 6.85 0.60 10.28
C ILE A 138 5.34 0.86 10.16
N THR A 139 4.97 2.11 9.89
CA THR A 139 3.56 2.48 9.78
C THR A 139 3.33 3.72 8.91
N ASN A 140 2.15 3.85 8.37
CA ASN A 140 1.58 5.06 7.78
C ASN A 140 0.32 5.52 8.54
N GLN A 141 0.04 4.90 9.71
CA GLN A 141 -1.09 5.30 10.56
C GLN A 141 -0.82 5.00 12.04
N PHE A 142 -1.32 5.89 12.89
CA PHE A 142 -1.24 5.75 14.34
C PHE A 142 -2.59 5.97 15.01
N ARG A 143 -3.18 7.15 14.80
CA ARG A 143 -4.57 7.51 15.17
C ARG A 143 -5.24 8.24 14.02
N PRO A 144 -5.75 7.53 13.01
CA PRO A 144 -6.38 8.16 11.86
C PRO A 144 -7.56 9.02 12.27
N LYS A 145 -7.73 10.14 11.59
CA LYS A 145 -8.92 10.97 11.70
C LYS A 145 -10.12 10.17 11.22
N LEU A 146 -11.13 10.05 12.07
CA LEU A 146 -12.37 9.38 11.74
C LEU A 146 -13.46 10.41 11.37
N TYR A 147 -14.33 10.01 10.44
CA TYR A 147 -15.49 10.80 10.08
C TYR A 147 -16.70 10.42 10.95
N ARG A 148 -17.69 11.31 11.05
CA ARG A 148 -18.83 11.24 12.01
C ARG A 148 -19.46 9.85 12.17
N SER A 149 -19.64 9.13 11.08
CA SER A 149 -20.26 7.80 11.09
C SER A 149 -19.40 6.71 11.74
N ARG A 150 -18.13 6.99 12.06
CA ARG A 150 -17.17 6.02 12.60
C ARG A 150 -16.48 6.45 13.88
N SER A 151 -16.85 7.60 14.45
CA SER A 151 -16.24 8.15 15.68
C SER A 151 -16.34 7.22 16.90
N TYR A 152 -17.31 6.32 16.94
CA TYR A 152 -17.44 5.31 17.99
C TYR A 152 -16.29 4.27 18.02
N PHE A 153 -15.45 4.23 16.99
CA PHE A 153 -14.21 3.42 16.99
C PHE A 153 -13.05 4.05 17.71
N TYR A 154 -13.15 5.30 18.10
CA TYR A 154 -12.02 5.99 18.71
C TYR A 154 -11.39 5.23 19.88
N PRO A 155 -12.15 4.58 20.80
CA PRO A 155 -11.57 3.76 21.86
C PRO A 155 -10.68 2.61 21.33
N ALA A 156 -11.09 1.96 20.25
CA ALA A 156 -10.28 0.90 19.61
C ALA A 156 -8.98 1.44 19.03
N LEU A 157 -9.04 2.63 18.38
CA LEU A 157 -7.83 3.30 17.89
C LEU A 157 -6.88 3.68 19.01
N VAL A 158 -7.40 4.16 20.14
CA VAL A 158 -6.58 4.45 21.33
C VAL A 158 -5.91 3.18 21.85
N PHE A 159 -6.64 2.07 21.92
CA PHE A 159 -6.07 0.77 22.33
C PHE A 159 -4.96 0.34 21.38
N VAL A 160 -5.19 0.35 20.08
CA VAL A 160 -4.23 -0.01 19.03
C VAL A 160 -2.98 0.88 19.12
N SER A 161 -3.14 2.19 19.19
CA SER A 161 -2.01 3.14 19.28
C SER A 161 -1.15 2.91 20.53
N LYS A 162 -1.73 2.47 21.67
CA LYS A 162 -0.98 2.07 22.87
C LYS A 162 -0.12 0.82 22.63
N GLN A 163 -0.56 -0.11 21.74
CA GLN A 163 0.27 -1.27 21.41
C GLN A 163 1.43 -0.86 20.47
N ILE A 164 1.17 0.01 19.49
CA ILE A 164 2.20 0.59 18.62
C ILE A 164 3.25 1.35 19.46
N ALA A 165 2.82 2.13 20.44
CA ALA A 165 3.70 2.91 21.33
C ALA A 165 4.68 2.05 22.15
N LYS A 166 4.50 0.73 22.21
CA LYS A 166 5.43 -0.21 22.87
C LYS A 166 6.68 -0.47 22.04
N ALA A 167 6.68 -0.19 20.74
CA ALA A 167 7.86 -0.30 19.91
C ALA A 167 9.01 0.58 20.42
N SER A 168 10.24 0.17 20.19
CA SER A 168 11.43 0.95 20.53
C SER A 168 11.51 2.21 19.67
N LYS A 169 11.25 2.10 18.36
CA LYS A 169 11.12 3.21 17.42
C LYS A 169 9.87 2.98 16.53
N ILE A 170 9.22 4.09 16.15
CA ILE A 170 8.07 4.10 15.23
C ILE A 170 8.56 4.76 13.94
N LEU A 171 8.62 3.99 12.88
CA LEU A 171 9.11 4.43 11.58
C LEU A 171 7.94 4.80 10.68
N VAL A 172 7.80 6.08 10.37
CA VAL A 172 6.77 6.55 9.46
C VAL A 172 7.26 6.35 8.03
N ALA A 173 6.55 5.52 7.26
CA ALA A 173 6.85 5.21 5.87
C ALA A 173 6.40 6.37 4.94
N ASP A 174 6.86 7.59 5.24
CA ASP A 174 6.47 8.82 4.53
C ASP A 174 7.57 9.88 4.67
N SER A 175 7.54 10.91 3.83
CA SER A 175 8.38 12.09 3.95
C SER A 175 8.04 12.87 5.22
N PRO A 176 8.99 13.61 5.81
CA PRO A 176 8.70 14.44 6.98
C PRO A 176 7.76 15.60 6.66
N PRO A 177 7.07 16.19 7.67
CA PRO A 177 6.27 17.40 7.47
C PRO A 177 7.07 18.55 6.82
N PRO A 178 6.46 19.37 5.94
CA PRO A 178 5.03 19.39 5.60
C PRO A 178 4.62 18.49 4.42
N TYR A 179 5.48 17.56 4.01
CA TYR A 179 5.27 16.68 2.85
C TYR A 179 4.77 15.28 3.23
N THR A 180 4.22 15.12 4.42
CA THR A 180 3.69 13.86 4.95
C THR A 180 2.30 13.58 4.42
N MET A 181 2.16 12.69 3.44
CA MET A 181 0.86 12.35 2.84
C MET A 181 -0.12 11.70 3.82
N CYS A 182 0.38 10.92 4.77
CA CYS A 182 -0.45 10.27 5.78
C CYS A 182 -0.65 11.11 7.05
N GLU A 183 -0.41 12.42 7.02
CA GLU A 183 -0.47 13.31 8.19
C GLU A 183 -1.76 13.14 9.01
N TYR A 184 -2.92 13.07 8.35
CA TYR A 184 -4.22 12.90 9.03
C TYR A 184 -4.46 11.50 9.58
N ASN A 185 -3.59 10.55 9.29
CA ASN A 185 -3.62 9.21 9.85
C ASN A 185 -2.69 9.06 11.07
N LEU A 186 -1.79 9.99 11.33
CA LEU A 186 -0.77 9.86 12.37
C LEU A 186 -1.25 10.32 13.75
N ASN A 187 -1.56 11.58 13.96
CA ASN A 187 -2.03 12.16 15.23
C ASN A 187 -1.30 11.60 16.47
N PHE A 188 0.04 11.70 16.46
CA PHE A 188 0.89 11.20 17.54
C PHE A 188 0.63 11.90 18.86
N THR A 189 0.58 11.13 19.94
CA THR A 189 0.56 11.65 21.31
C THR A 189 1.95 12.12 21.77
N LYS A 190 2.01 13.02 22.75
CA LYS A 190 3.28 13.60 23.22
C LYS A 190 4.30 12.54 23.65
N ASP A 191 3.83 11.49 24.33
CA ASP A 191 4.64 10.38 24.87
C ASP A 191 5.32 9.49 23.84
N VAL A 192 4.92 9.56 22.56
CA VAL A 192 5.55 8.75 21.50
C VAL A 192 6.38 9.57 20.52
N LYS A 193 6.28 10.90 20.53
CA LYS A 193 6.93 11.78 19.53
C LYS A 193 8.45 11.56 19.44
N GLU A 194 9.12 11.31 20.56
CA GLU A 194 10.58 11.08 20.62
C GLU A 194 11.01 9.75 19.99
N LYS A 195 10.06 8.83 19.79
CA LYS A 195 10.29 7.53 19.14
C LYS A 195 10.01 7.55 17.65
N VAL A 196 9.40 8.63 17.13
CA VAL A 196 8.96 8.73 15.76
C VAL A 196 10.09 9.20 14.86
N ILE A 197 10.32 8.45 13.79
CA ILE A 197 11.29 8.78 12.74
C ILE A 197 10.59 8.67 11.40
N TYR A 198 10.64 9.72 10.59
CA TYR A 198 10.18 9.68 9.21
C TYR A 198 11.30 9.08 8.35
N VAL A 199 11.04 7.95 7.73
CA VAL A 199 12.07 7.22 6.98
C VAL A 199 11.96 7.41 5.47
N GLY A 200 10.90 8.07 5.00
CA GLY A 200 10.61 8.20 3.58
C GLY A 200 9.76 7.05 3.04
N HIS A 201 9.44 7.12 1.75
CA HIS A 201 8.64 6.13 1.06
C HIS A 201 9.47 4.94 0.61
N PHE A 202 8.87 3.75 0.62
CA PHE A 202 9.51 2.53 0.12
C PHE A 202 9.22 2.41 -1.40
N THR A 203 9.72 3.35 -2.19
CA THR A 203 9.44 3.44 -3.63
C THR A 203 10.67 3.35 -4.52
N THR A 204 11.88 3.23 -3.93
CA THR A 204 13.12 3.09 -4.70
C THR A 204 12.97 1.95 -5.70
N SER A 205 13.05 2.28 -6.97
CA SER A 205 12.99 1.29 -8.04
C SER A 205 14.24 0.41 -7.99
N VAL A 206 14.05 -0.89 -7.88
CA VAL A 206 15.08 -1.84 -8.29
C VAL A 206 15.41 -1.49 -9.75
N ASN A 207 16.68 -1.30 -10.08
CA ASN A 207 17.13 -0.97 -11.45
C ASN A 207 16.48 -1.93 -12.46
N ILE A 208 15.41 -1.49 -13.08
CA ILE A 208 14.72 -2.27 -14.10
C ILE A 208 15.60 -2.17 -15.35
N LYS A 209 16.27 -3.27 -15.69
CA LYS A 209 16.93 -3.37 -17.01
C LYS A 209 15.82 -3.16 -18.04
N LYS A 210 15.85 -2.04 -18.77
CA LYS A 210 14.90 -1.78 -19.86
C LYS A 210 14.95 -2.94 -20.85
N LYS A 211 13.84 -3.64 -20.95
CA LYS A 211 13.58 -4.63 -22.02
C LYS A 211 12.96 -3.89 -23.22
N GLN A 212 12.88 -4.59 -24.34
CA GLN A 212 12.11 -4.09 -25.48
C GLN A 212 10.67 -3.75 -25.05
N ASN A 213 10.12 -2.63 -25.54
CA ASN A 213 8.77 -2.21 -25.23
C ASN A 213 7.75 -3.30 -25.58
N SER A 214 6.84 -3.59 -24.65
CA SER A 214 5.73 -4.51 -24.88
C SER A 214 4.73 -3.94 -25.89
N ASP A 215 3.82 -4.77 -26.38
CA ASP A 215 2.76 -4.34 -27.29
C ASP A 215 1.83 -3.30 -26.64
N LEU A 216 1.61 -3.43 -25.32
CA LEU A 216 0.87 -2.42 -24.54
C LEU A 216 1.61 -1.07 -24.57
N GLU A 217 2.91 -1.05 -24.29
CA GLU A 217 3.69 0.18 -24.27
C GLU A 217 3.66 0.89 -25.62
N LYS A 218 3.82 0.14 -26.72
CA LYS A 218 3.70 0.68 -28.09
C LYS A 218 2.32 1.21 -28.43
N LEU A 219 1.25 0.53 -27.95
CA LEU A 219 -0.13 0.91 -28.21
C LEU A 219 -0.52 2.23 -27.56
N ILE A 220 0.03 2.53 -26.37
CA ILE A 220 -0.31 3.73 -25.61
C ILE A 220 0.62 4.93 -25.87
N GLU A 221 1.80 4.72 -26.50
CA GLU A 221 2.89 5.69 -26.60
C GLU A 221 2.46 7.08 -27.10
N ASN A 222 1.53 7.14 -28.06
CA ASN A 222 1.07 8.40 -28.65
C ASN A 222 -0.39 8.75 -28.28
N SER A 223 -0.83 8.33 -27.10
CA SER A 223 -2.21 8.56 -26.65
C SER A 223 -2.26 9.39 -25.37
N GLU A 224 -3.23 10.29 -25.27
CA GLU A 224 -3.59 10.92 -24.01
C GLU A 224 -4.65 10.07 -23.31
N PHE A 225 -4.40 9.66 -22.07
CA PHE A 225 -5.30 8.78 -21.30
C PHE A 225 -5.17 8.97 -19.79
N GLY A 226 -6.21 8.54 -19.07
CA GLY A 226 -6.17 8.38 -17.62
C GLY A 226 -5.78 6.97 -17.20
N TYR A 227 -4.96 6.84 -16.16
CA TYR A 227 -4.61 5.55 -15.58
C TYR A 227 -5.51 5.23 -14.37
N TRP A 228 -6.25 4.12 -14.43
CA TRP A 228 -7.23 3.71 -13.43
C TRP A 228 -6.72 2.48 -12.68
N MET A 229 -6.36 2.66 -11.41
CA MET A 229 -5.70 1.61 -10.64
C MET A 229 -6.68 0.94 -9.67
N ARG A 230 -6.85 -0.36 -9.82
CA ARG A 230 -7.54 -1.19 -8.83
C ARG A 230 -6.48 -1.81 -7.93
N THR A 231 -6.57 -1.57 -6.62
CA THR A 231 -5.58 -2.02 -5.63
C THR A 231 -6.24 -2.45 -4.33
N GLY A 232 -5.47 -3.07 -3.44
CA GLY A 232 -5.93 -3.55 -2.14
C GLY A 232 -6.26 -5.04 -2.13
N ASN A 233 -6.88 -5.50 -1.04
CA ASN A 233 -7.39 -6.87 -0.95
C ASN A 233 -8.60 -7.07 -1.88
N LYS A 234 -9.09 -8.31 -1.98
CA LYS A 234 -10.20 -8.65 -2.89
C LYS A 234 -11.41 -7.73 -2.72
N SER A 235 -11.88 -7.51 -1.48
CA SER A 235 -13.08 -6.71 -1.25
C SER A 235 -12.88 -5.22 -1.60
N THR A 236 -11.71 -4.67 -1.31
CA THR A 236 -11.36 -3.28 -1.69
C THR A 236 -11.21 -3.14 -3.20
N ASN A 237 -10.56 -4.10 -3.85
CA ASN A 237 -10.38 -4.12 -5.30
C ASN A 237 -11.74 -4.21 -6.03
N ASP A 238 -12.61 -5.11 -5.59
CA ASP A 238 -13.95 -5.28 -6.18
C ASP A 238 -14.82 -4.03 -5.94
N GLY A 239 -14.76 -3.43 -4.75
CA GLY A 239 -15.45 -2.17 -4.45
C GLY A 239 -14.96 -1.00 -5.30
N THR A 240 -13.65 -0.91 -5.53
CA THR A 240 -13.04 0.07 -6.44
C THR A 240 -13.55 -0.14 -7.87
N GLY A 241 -13.53 -1.39 -8.37
CA GLY A 241 -14.01 -1.73 -9.70
C GLY A 241 -15.46 -1.34 -9.93
N GLN A 242 -16.37 -1.65 -8.99
CA GLN A 242 -17.78 -1.25 -9.12
C GLN A 242 -17.98 0.27 -9.24
N ARG A 243 -17.18 1.05 -8.51
CA ARG A 243 -17.23 2.52 -8.61
C ARG A 243 -16.72 3.01 -9.96
N TYR A 244 -15.67 2.40 -10.50
CA TYR A 244 -15.15 2.72 -11.82
C TYR A 244 -16.18 2.45 -12.90
N GLU A 245 -16.84 1.29 -12.89
CA GLU A 245 -17.92 0.94 -13.83
C GLU A 245 -19.05 1.98 -13.81
N GLN A 246 -19.47 2.45 -12.62
CA GLN A 246 -20.49 3.50 -12.52
C GLN A 246 -20.05 4.81 -13.19
N VAL A 247 -18.77 5.11 -13.22
CA VAL A 247 -18.23 6.28 -13.92
C VAL A 247 -18.20 6.04 -15.41
N PHE A 248 -17.76 4.87 -15.86
CA PHE A 248 -17.62 4.55 -17.29
C PHE A 248 -18.94 4.51 -18.03
N HIS A 249 -20.04 4.21 -17.34
CA HIS A 249 -21.39 4.25 -17.92
C HIS A 249 -21.95 5.67 -18.16
N GLN A 250 -21.23 6.72 -17.75
CA GLN A 250 -21.68 8.10 -18.03
C GLN A 250 -21.33 8.51 -19.47
N ASN A 251 -22.20 9.30 -20.07
CA ASN A 251 -22.00 9.74 -21.46
C ASN A 251 -20.72 10.53 -21.68
N GLU A 252 -20.33 11.33 -20.69
CA GLU A 252 -19.12 12.16 -20.70
C GLU A 252 -17.82 11.33 -20.74
N MET A 253 -17.91 10.02 -20.41
CA MET A 253 -16.76 9.11 -20.41
C MET A 253 -16.59 8.35 -21.74
N LYS A 254 -17.47 8.54 -22.71
CA LYS A 254 -17.44 7.81 -23.99
C LYS A 254 -16.16 8.04 -24.79
N ASP A 255 -15.64 9.27 -24.72
CA ASP A 255 -14.44 9.68 -25.46
C ASP A 255 -13.18 9.75 -24.58
N GLU A 256 -13.30 9.48 -23.29
CA GLU A 256 -12.18 9.52 -22.36
C GLU A 256 -11.40 8.20 -22.41
N LYS A 257 -10.18 8.27 -23.01
CA LYS A 257 -9.28 7.11 -23.08
C LYS A 257 -8.76 6.73 -21.70
N ARG A 258 -8.70 5.43 -21.43
CA ARG A 258 -8.29 4.90 -20.12
C ARG A 258 -7.56 3.57 -20.20
N VAL A 259 -6.56 3.42 -19.38
CA VAL A 259 -5.90 2.14 -19.09
C VAL A 259 -6.29 1.73 -17.67
N ILE A 260 -6.79 0.50 -17.51
CA ILE A 260 -7.26 -0.02 -16.21
C ILE A 260 -6.39 -1.20 -15.81
N SER A 261 -5.71 -1.11 -14.67
CA SER A 261 -5.03 -2.27 -14.08
C SER A 261 -5.90 -2.90 -12.99
N HIS A 262 -6.16 -4.19 -13.13
CA HIS A 262 -7.05 -4.94 -12.23
C HIS A 262 -6.33 -5.52 -11.01
N ALA A 263 -5.00 -5.52 -11.00
CA ALA A 263 -4.15 -6.14 -9.99
C ALA A 263 -4.50 -7.63 -9.75
N LYS A 264 -4.82 -8.34 -10.84
CA LYS A 264 -5.12 -9.78 -10.86
C LYS A 264 -4.18 -10.45 -11.85
N ASN A 265 -3.49 -11.49 -11.41
CA ASN A 265 -2.64 -12.30 -12.30
C ASN A 265 -3.51 -13.23 -13.15
N ASP A 266 -4.23 -12.64 -14.11
CA ASP A 266 -5.18 -13.31 -14.99
C ASP A 266 -5.17 -12.60 -16.36
N SER A 267 -4.48 -13.20 -17.33
CA SER A 267 -4.34 -12.66 -18.68
C SER A 267 -5.65 -12.70 -19.49
N THR A 268 -6.69 -13.41 -19.03
CA THR A 268 -7.99 -13.40 -19.69
C THR A 268 -8.72 -12.06 -19.56
N ILE A 269 -8.24 -11.19 -18.65
CA ILE A 269 -8.73 -9.82 -18.48
C ILE A 269 -8.20 -8.91 -19.58
N ASP A 270 -7.01 -9.21 -20.13
CA ASP A 270 -6.32 -8.34 -21.07
C ASP A 270 -7.16 -8.15 -22.34
N SER A 271 -7.61 -6.93 -22.55
CA SER A 271 -8.45 -6.59 -23.68
C SER A 271 -8.40 -5.11 -24.04
N VAL A 272 -8.65 -4.83 -25.28
CA VAL A 272 -8.75 -3.47 -25.85
C VAL A 272 -10.16 -3.27 -26.37
N LEU A 273 -10.86 -2.30 -25.83
CA LEU A 273 -12.17 -1.85 -26.31
C LEU A 273 -11.96 -0.72 -27.32
N ALA A 274 -12.36 -0.94 -28.55
CA ALA A 274 -12.35 0.09 -29.59
C ALA A 274 -13.53 1.07 -29.44
N ARG A 275 -13.42 2.23 -30.08
CA ARG A 275 -14.48 3.25 -30.11
C ARG A 275 -15.79 2.73 -30.75
N ASP A 276 -15.70 1.76 -31.67
CA ASP A 276 -16.86 1.10 -32.29
C ASP A 276 -17.52 0.02 -31.41
N GLY A 277 -17.02 -0.16 -30.17
CA GLY A 277 -17.52 -1.13 -29.20
C GLY A 277 -16.98 -2.55 -29.37
N LYS A 278 -16.13 -2.83 -30.36
CA LYS A 278 -15.49 -4.13 -30.50
C LYS A 278 -14.32 -4.34 -29.57
N LYS A 279 -14.10 -5.59 -29.18
CA LYS A 279 -12.98 -5.99 -28.33
C LYS A 279 -11.90 -6.69 -29.12
N TYR A 280 -10.66 -6.42 -28.78
CA TYR A 280 -9.45 -6.96 -29.39
C TYR A 280 -8.47 -7.41 -28.30
N THR A 281 -7.51 -8.27 -28.66
CA THR A 281 -6.29 -8.47 -27.87
C THR A 281 -5.36 -7.27 -28.06
N ILE A 282 -4.44 -7.05 -27.11
CA ILE A 282 -3.47 -5.93 -27.18
C ILE A 282 -2.66 -5.99 -28.47
N SER A 283 -2.12 -7.17 -28.82
CA SER A 283 -1.32 -7.35 -30.06
C SER A 283 -2.14 -7.08 -31.33
N SER A 284 -3.39 -7.60 -31.39
CA SER A 284 -4.25 -7.36 -32.55
C SER A 284 -4.67 -5.89 -32.67
N ALA A 285 -4.86 -5.19 -31.55
CA ALA A 285 -5.17 -3.77 -31.56
C ALA A 285 -3.98 -2.93 -32.06
N LEU A 286 -2.75 -3.29 -31.68
CA LEU A 286 -1.53 -2.66 -32.14
C LEU A 286 -1.32 -2.87 -33.66
N GLU A 287 -1.39 -4.12 -34.12
CA GLU A 287 -1.22 -4.47 -35.56
C GLU A 287 -2.22 -3.74 -36.46
N ARG A 288 -3.48 -3.66 -36.04
CA ARG A 288 -4.57 -3.03 -36.79
C ARG A 288 -4.70 -1.53 -36.56
N LYS A 289 -3.84 -0.94 -35.70
CA LYS A 289 -3.87 0.49 -35.34
C LYS A 289 -5.27 0.94 -34.88
N ILE A 290 -5.88 0.15 -33.98
CA ILE A 290 -7.24 0.39 -33.50
C ILE A 290 -7.32 1.72 -32.73
N ASP A 291 -8.35 2.54 -33.03
CA ASP A 291 -8.71 3.68 -32.18
C ASP A 291 -9.42 3.16 -30.94
N TRP A 292 -8.63 2.95 -29.89
CA TRP A 292 -9.08 2.40 -28.64
C TRP A 292 -9.61 3.46 -27.68
N ILE A 293 -10.52 3.05 -26.79
CA ILE A 293 -11.08 3.89 -25.73
C ILE A 293 -10.74 3.36 -24.34
N GLN A 294 -10.60 2.05 -24.20
CA GLN A 294 -10.27 1.40 -22.94
C GLN A 294 -9.33 0.22 -23.18
N ILE A 295 -8.32 0.12 -22.31
CA ILE A 295 -7.44 -1.05 -22.23
C ILE A 295 -7.57 -1.61 -20.81
N ASP A 296 -7.99 -2.86 -20.70
CA ASP A 296 -8.02 -3.62 -19.45
C ASP A 296 -6.78 -4.51 -19.40
N VAL A 297 -6.06 -4.49 -18.25
CA VAL A 297 -4.89 -5.33 -18.01
C VAL A 297 -5.03 -6.00 -16.65
N GLY A 298 -4.89 -7.32 -16.63
CA GLY A 298 -4.97 -8.11 -15.39
C GLY A 298 -3.83 -7.74 -14.44
N PHE A 299 -2.61 -7.78 -14.92
CA PHE A 299 -1.40 -7.43 -14.18
C PHE A 299 -0.38 -6.75 -15.09
N LEU A 300 0.19 -5.65 -14.63
CA LEU A 300 1.28 -4.94 -15.31
C LEU A 300 2.63 -5.40 -14.75
N SER A 301 3.59 -5.71 -15.61
CA SER A 301 4.99 -5.81 -15.21
C SER A 301 5.47 -4.46 -14.64
N GLU A 302 6.55 -4.45 -13.88
CA GLU A 302 7.11 -3.21 -13.32
C GLU A 302 7.46 -2.19 -14.42
N GLN A 303 7.99 -2.63 -15.56
CA GLN A 303 8.29 -1.77 -16.71
C GLN A 303 7.02 -1.20 -17.32
N GLU A 304 6.00 -2.00 -17.59
CA GLU A 304 4.72 -1.55 -18.14
C GLU A 304 4.01 -0.58 -17.20
N LYS A 305 4.01 -0.89 -15.89
CA LYS A 305 3.46 0.00 -14.86
C LYS A 305 4.15 1.35 -14.87
N GLU A 306 5.47 1.36 -14.97
CA GLU A 306 6.26 2.58 -15.07
C GLU A 306 5.90 3.38 -16.32
N THR A 307 5.83 2.73 -17.48
CA THR A 307 5.48 3.36 -18.75
C THR A 307 4.06 3.93 -18.73
N VAL A 308 3.07 3.14 -18.26
CA VAL A 308 1.68 3.61 -18.13
C VAL A 308 1.57 4.81 -17.21
N MET A 309 2.24 4.79 -16.05
CA MET A 309 2.26 5.93 -15.13
C MET A 309 2.92 7.18 -15.75
N ASN A 310 4.03 7.01 -16.46
CA ASN A 310 4.74 8.12 -17.08
C ASN A 310 3.94 8.79 -18.20
N LEU A 311 3.25 8.00 -19.03
CA LEU A 311 2.49 8.49 -20.18
C LEU A 311 1.09 8.98 -19.81
N SER A 312 0.51 8.52 -18.69
CA SER A 312 -0.83 8.95 -18.28
C SER A 312 -0.87 10.45 -17.95
N LYS A 313 -2.00 11.10 -18.25
CA LYS A 313 -2.25 12.48 -17.91
C LYS A 313 -2.61 12.67 -16.44
N TYR A 314 -3.34 11.72 -15.88
CA TYR A 314 -3.73 11.67 -14.46
C TYR A 314 -3.91 10.21 -14.05
N ALA A 315 -3.93 9.97 -12.74
CA ALA A 315 -4.27 8.64 -12.22
C ALA A 315 -5.54 8.68 -11.36
N VAL A 316 -6.37 7.63 -11.47
CA VAL A 316 -7.52 7.42 -10.61
C VAL A 316 -7.21 6.30 -9.65
N VAL A 317 -7.28 6.60 -8.35
CA VAL A 317 -6.81 5.72 -7.26
C VAL A 317 -7.82 5.66 -6.12
N ASN A 318 -7.73 4.63 -5.30
CA ASN A 318 -8.56 4.53 -4.09
C ASN A 318 -7.99 5.25 -2.86
N GLY A 319 -6.79 5.82 -2.93
CA GLY A 319 -6.15 6.51 -1.82
C GLY A 319 -5.17 5.67 -1.00
N SER A 320 -4.78 4.49 -1.50
CA SER A 320 -3.70 3.69 -0.90
C SER A 320 -2.40 4.49 -0.83
N HIS A 321 -1.82 4.61 0.36
CA HIS A 321 -0.64 5.41 0.64
C HIS A 321 0.55 5.07 -0.28
N THR A 322 0.88 3.78 -0.42
CA THR A 322 1.99 3.34 -1.27
C THR A 322 1.80 3.73 -2.73
N VAL A 323 0.57 3.55 -3.25
CA VAL A 323 0.23 3.89 -4.64
C VAL A 323 0.31 5.40 -4.86
N MET A 324 -0.22 6.18 -3.91
CA MET A 324 -0.14 7.65 -4.00
C MET A 324 1.32 8.13 -3.99
N GLY A 325 2.19 7.55 -3.15
CA GLY A 325 3.62 7.86 -3.14
C GLY A 325 4.30 7.59 -4.48
N GLU A 326 4.02 6.45 -5.10
CA GLU A 326 4.56 6.12 -6.42
C GLU A 326 4.11 7.11 -7.51
N ILE A 327 2.86 7.56 -7.47
CA ILE A 327 2.29 8.45 -8.49
C ILE A 327 2.68 9.90 -8.23
N LEU A 328 2.43 10.42 -7.04
CA LEU A 328 2.65 11.84 -6.72
C LEU A 328 4.14 12.16 -6.63
N GLY A 329 4.90 11.37 -5.88
CA GLY A 329 6.32 11.59 -5.67
C GLY A 329 7.19 11.01 -6.78
N GLY A 330 6.92 9.77 -7.18
CA GLY A 330 7.74 9.06 -8.17
C GLY A 330 7.52 9.50 -9.61
N LYS A 331 6.29 9.88 -9.99
CA LYS A 331 5.90 10.19 -11.38
C LYS A 331 5.35 11.59 -11.56
N ALA A 332 5.13 12.33 -10.50
CA ALA A 332 4.58 13.68 -10.51
C ALA A 332 3.29 13.81 -11.36
N LYS A 333 2.33 12.89 -11.14
CA LYS A 333 1.04 12.92 -11.83
C LYS A 333 -0.09 13.29 -10.88
N PRO A 334 -1.04 14.14 -11.30
CA PRO A 334 -2.19 14.47 -10.47
C PRO A 334 -3.10 13.27 -10.29
N ILE A 335 -3.71 13.16 -9.10
CA ILE A 335 -4.61 12.06 -8.79
C ILE A 335 -6.07 12.50 -8.69
N ILE A 336 -6.98 11.57 -9.00
CA ILE A 336 -8.39 11.62 -8.62
C ILE A 336 -8.62 10.49 -7.66
N GLY A 337 -8.90 10.81 -6.41
CA GLY A 337 -9.06 9.84 -5.35
C GLY A 337 -10.52 9.44 -5.14
N ILE A 338 -10.83 8.14 -5.25
CA ILE A 338 -12.14 7.56 -4.95
C ILE A 338 -12.00 6.66 -3.71
N PRO A 339 -12.13 7.21 -2.49
CA PRO A 339 -11.82 6.47 -1.27
C PRO A 339 -12.81 5.36 -0.98
N ILE A 340 -12.31 4.28 -0.37
CA ILE A 340 -13.10 3.15 0.10
C ILE A 340 -13.34 3.22 1.61
N TYR A 341 -12.37 3.73 2.38
CA TYR A 341 -12.44 3.89 3.84
C TYR A 341 -11.67 5.14 4.34
N ASP A 342 -11.71 5.41 5.65
CA ASP A 342 -11.26 6.69 6.21
C ASP A 342 -9.79 7.00 5.99
N GLU A 343 -8.89 6.01 6.08
CA GLU A 343 -7.47 6.20 5.77
C GLU A 343 -7.27 6.72 4.35
N HIS A 344 -7.94 6.10 3.39
CA HIS A 344 -7.91 6.54 1.98
C HIS A 344 -8.43 7.98 1.84
N THR A 345 -9.54 8.29 2.53
CA THR A 345 -10.11 9.65 2.52
C THR A 345 -9.13 10.67 3.08
N ASN A 346 -8.42 10.32 4.15
CA ASN A 346 -7.41 11.17 4.78
C ASN A 346 -6.26 11.49 3.83
N ASN A 347 -5.69 10.47 3.18
CA ASN A 347 -4.60 10.63 2.23
C ASN A 347 -5.00 11.51 1.04
N ILE A 348 -6.20 11.27 0.47
CA ILE A 348 -6.68 12.03 -0.68
C ILE A 348 -6.99 13.49 -0.30
N LYS A 349 -7.58 13.73 0.88
CA LYS A 349 -7.84 15.11 1.35
C LYS A 349 -6.56 15.88 1.53
N TRP A 350 -5.52 15.26 2.08
CA TRP A 350 -4.22 15.89 2.16
C TRP A 350 -3.69 16.27 0.78
N ALA A 351 -3.77 15.38 -0.20
CA ALA A 351 -3.35 15.65 -1.58
C ALA A 351 -4.19 16.77 -2.22
N GLU A 352 -5.50 16.85 -1.95
CA GLU A 352 -6.38 17.90 -2.44
C GLU A 352 -6.02 19.27 -1.83
N GLU A 353 -5.75 19.34 -0.54
CA GLU A 353 -5.31 20.57 0.15
C GLU A 353 -3.96 21.09 -0.36
N LYS A 354 -3.08 20.19 -0.79
CA LYS A 354 -1.79 20.52 -1.42
C LYS A 354 -1.89 20.78 -2.93
N ASN A 355 -3.09 20.71 -3.51
CA ASN A 355 -3.33 20.81 -4.96
C ASN A 355 -2.52 19.78 -5.79
N LEU A 356 -2.36 18.56 -5.26
CA LEU A 356 -1.72 17.44 -5.94
C LEU A 356 -2.75 16.48 -6.56
N GLY A 357 -4.01 16.68 -6.25
CA GLY A 357 -5.12 15.86 -6.73
C GLY A 357 -6.47 16.35 -6.28
N LEU A 358 -7.52 15.56 -6.48
CA LEU A 358 -8.90 15.90 -6.16
C LEU A 358 -9.62 14.73 -5.50
N LEU A 359 -10.43 15.00 -4.50
CA LEU A 359 -11.30 14.02 -3.86
C LEU A 359 -12.61 13.89 -4.63
N ALA A 360 -12.97 12.67 -5.02
CA ALA A 360 -14.22 12.38 -5.71
C ALA A 360 -14.97 11.22 -5.05
N ILE A 361 -16.05 11.53 -4.33
CA ILE A 361 -16.88 10.54 -3.63
C ILE A 361 -18.01 10.02 -4.54
N LYS A 362 -18.52 10.89 -5.41
CA LYS A 362 -19.65 10.61 -6.31
C LYS A 362 -19.18 10.55 -7.77
N THR A 363 -19.84 9.75 -8.61
CA THR A 363 -19.58 9.62 -10.04
C THR A 363 -19.43 10.96 -10.76
N LYS A 364 -20.36 11.89 -10.58
CA LYS A 364 -20.30 13.23 -11.18
C LYS A 364 -19.09 14.06 -10.74
N GLN A 365 -18.57 13.81 -9.52
CA GLN A 365 -17.37 14.49 -9.05
C GLN A 365 -16.12 13.97 -9.77
N VAL A 366 -16.05 12.66 -10.07
CA VAL A 366 -14.93 12.09 -10.85
C VAL A 366 -14.83 12.76 -12.21
N ILE A 367 -15.95 12.86 -12.93
CA ILE A 367 -16.01 13.50 -14.25
C ILE A 367 -15.58 14.97 -14.19
N LYS A 368 -16.12 15.72 -13.23
CA LYS A 368 -15.70 17.11 -13.00
C LYS A 368 -14.22 17.23 -12.65
N SER A 369 -13.68 16.27 -11.91
CA SER A 369 -12.26 16.25 -11.54
C SER A 369 -11.37 15.99 -12.75
N ILE A 370 -11.77 15.11 -13.68
CA ILE A 370 -11.06 14.91 -14.94
C ILE A 370 -10.97 16.20 -15.72
N SER A 371 -12.10 16.87 -15.97
CA SER A 371 -12.12 18.16 -16.67
C SER A 371 -11.25 19.20 -15.94
N LYS A 372 -11.43 19.34 -14.62
CA LYS A 372 -10.66 20.32 -13.81
C LYS A 372 -9.15 20.08 -13.88
N ILE A 373 -8.70 18.83 -13.86
CA ILE A 373 -7.27 18.52 -14.00
C ILE A 373 -6.78 18.91 -15.41
N LYS A 374 -7.53 18.54 -16.46
CA LYS A 374 -7.16 18.88 -17.85
C LYS A 374 -7.10 20.40 -18.07
N ASP A 375 -8.10 21.11 -17.59
CA ASP A 375 -8.20 22.59 -17.75
C ASP A 375 -7.13 23.35 -16.97
N ASN A 376 -6.62 22.78 -15.87
CA ASN A 376 -5.67 23.44 -14.97
C ASN A 376 -4.37 22.64 -14.80
N TYR A 377 -3.99 21.86 -15.79
CA TYR A 377 -2.89 20.88 -15.69
C TYR A 377 -1.58 21.52 -15.21
N ASN A 378 -1.20 22.67 -15.75
CA ASN A 378 0.04 23.36 -15.39
C ASN A 378 0.12 23.68 -13.89
N LYS A 379 -1.01 24.08 -13.27
CA LYS A 379 -1.05 24.35 -11.83
C LYS A 379 -0.82 23.09 -10.98
N PHE A 380 -1.36 21.94 -11.40
CA PHE A 380 -1.06 20.67 -10.74
C PHE A 380 0.39 20.28 -10.94
N GLU A 381 0.94 20.46 -12.15
CA GLU A 381 2.31 20.11 -12.49
C GLU A 381 3.33 20.90 -11.65
N GLU A 382 3.11 22.22 -11.44
CA GLU A 382 3.94 23.07 -10.58
C GLU A 382 3.99 22.53 -9.12
N ASN A 383 2.82 22.25 -8.53
CA ASN A 383 2.75 21.72 -7.16
C ASN A 383 3.35 20.32 -7.04
N LEU A 384 3.15 19.48 -8.05
CA LEU A 384 3.73 18.13 -8.11
C LEU A 384 5.25 18.18 -8.26
N ALA A 385 5.78 19.12 -9.01
CA ALA A 385 7.23 19.33 -9.14
C ALA A 385 7.86 19.76 -7.80
N ASP A 386 7.18 20.62 -7.03
CA ASP A 386 7.62 21.01 -5.68
C ASP A 386 7.55 19.81 -4.73
N PHE A 387 6.43 19.08 -4.71
CA PHE A 387 6.29 17.88 -3.88
C PHE A 387 7.35 16.82 -4.21
N SER A 388 7.58 16.55 -5.50
CA SER A 388 8.54 15.54 -5.95
C SER A 388 9.98 15.84 -5.53
N LYS A 389 10.38 17.12 -5.46
CA LYS A 389 11.70 17.55 -4.97
C LYS A 389 11.92 17.22 -3.49
N ASN A 390 10.84 17.20 -2.71
CA ASN A 390 10.85 16.99 -1.26
C ASN A 390 10.41 15.56 -0.88
N PHE A 391 10.11 14.74 -1.89
CA PHE A 391 9.74 13.35 -1.72
C PHE A 391 10.98 12.49 -1.46
N ASP A 392 11.02 11.82 -0.31
CA ASP A 392 12.10 10.88 0.00
C ASP A 392 11.69 9.45 -0.39
N PRO A 393 12.27 8.87 -1.46
CA PRO A 393 11.98 7.51 -1.91
C PRO A 393 12.74 6.43 -1.12
N ASN A 394 13.65 6.79 -0.21
CA ASN A 394 14.66 5.90 0.36
C ASN A 394 14.23 5.21 1.67
N GLY A 395 12.94 4.99 1.88
CA GLY A 395 12.41 4.41 3.11
C GLY A 395 13.03 3.08 3.50
N ALA A 396 13.34 2.22 2.53
CA ALA A 396 13.99 0.94 2.78
C ALA A 396 15.43 1.12 3.29
N ASP A 397 16.25 1.93 2.60
CA ASP A 397 17.64 2.20 2.99
C ASP A 397 17.73 2.90 4.34
N ASN A 398 16.88 3.91 4.59
CA ASN A 398 16.85 4.62 5.87
C ASN A 398 16.43 3.70 7.02
N THR A 399 15.48 2.79 6.79
CA THR A 399 15.09 1.78 7.77
C THR A 399 16.23 0.80 8.05
N ALA A 400 16.92 0.33 7.00
CA ALA A 400 18.04 -0.60 7.12
C ALA A 400 19.22 0.03 7.90
N LYS A 401 19.52 1.32 7.69
CA LYS A 401 20.52 2.07 8.49
C LYS A 401 20.15 2.11 9.97
N ILE A 402 18.87 2.39 10.29
CA ILE A 402 18.39 2.41 11.68
C ILE A 402 18.52 1.03 12.30
N ALA A 403 18.17 -0.04 11.56
CA ALA A 403 18.31 -1.40 12.03
C ALA A 403 19.78 -1.77 12.33
N ALA A 404 20.70 -1.40 11.44
CA ALA A 404 22.14 -1.61 11.64
C ALA A 404 22.67 -0.90 12.89
N ASN A 405 22.33 0.38 13.07
CA ASN A 405 22.75 1.16 14.25
C ASN A 405 22.27 0.52 15.57
N ILE A 406 21.02 0.05 15.62
CA ILE A 406 20.48 -0.61 16.81
C ILE A 406 21.22 -1.92 17.14
N LEU A 407 21.62 -2.68 16.12
CA LEU A 407 22.37 -3.91 16.30
C LEU A 407 23.81 -3.63 16.75
N GLU A 408 24.42 -2.53 16.31
CA GLU A 408 25.76 -2.09 16.75
C GLU A 408 25.76 -1.58 18.21
N GLU A 409 24.71 -0.84 18.64
CA GLU A 409 24.58 -0.32 20.01
C GLU A 409 24.39 -1.42 21.08
N LYS A 410 24.01 -2.63 20.67
CA LYS A 410 23.83 -3.78 21.60
C LYS A 410 25.12 -4.47 22.01
N LYS A 411 26.25 -4.10 21.44
CA LYS A 411 27.56 -4.63 21.76
C LYS A 411 28.22 -3.87 22.89
#